data_ed41a1564cc0eea563676ef29855099f
#
_entry.id   ed41a1564cc0eea563676ef29855099f
#
_cell.length_a   1.000
_cell.length_b   1.000
_cell.length_c   1.000
_cell.angle_alpha   90.00
_cell.angle_beta   90.00
_cell.angle_gamma   90.00
#
_symmetry.space_group_name_H-M   'P 1'
#
loop_
_entity.id
_entity.type
_entity.pdbx_description
1 polymer ?
#
loop_
_entity_poly.entity_id
_entity_poly.type
_entity_poly.pdbx_seq_one_letter_code
_entity_poly.pdbx_strand_id
1 'polypeptide(L)'
;EDERRKEEYINQSKKEPETKLEVQKAEIEKVEEQIDSKIENELIQVSMDEFDKNNKLEKKNIKKHIEKKEEVDTKLSVNDFEQIILEVDSITNKMVVKVKVDDGLKEYKNFVVSTAKKDVKKPLGEGTISKISLDPVWYPTEDTKKTFRKKGIELPSVVPSGHKYNFMGAAKINLTHKVDGKNTYRIHGTLNEKTIGTNESAGCIRMKNSDVLELASLLNDFADIKSLNSVKVILK
;
A
#
# COMPACT_ATOMS: atom_id res chain seq x y z
N GLU A 1 48.53 51.01 -33.57
CA GLU A 1 47.04 51.22 -33.47
C GLU A 1 46.29 50.23 -34.36
N ASP A 2 46.83 49.76 -35.45
CA ASP A 2 46.14 48.90 -36.41
C ASP A 2 46.09 47.42 -35.98
N GLU A 3 47.10 46.91 -35.25
CA GLU A 3 47.10 45.55 -34.74
C GLU A 3 46.14 45.34 -33.57
N ARG A 4 45.97 46.34 -32.68
CA ARG A 4 45.02 46.29 -31.60
C ARG A 4 43.56 46.24 -32.08
N ARG A 5 43.22 46.96 -33.13
CA ARG A 5 41.90 46.91 -33.75
C ARG A 5 41.60 45.55 -34.43
N LYS A 6 42.61 44.92 -35.00
CA LYS A 6 42.43 43.57 -35.57
C LYS A 6 42.20 42.50 -34.53
N GLU A 7 42.88 42.56 -33.35
CA GLU A 7 42.66 41.62 -32.26
C GLU A 7 41.29 41.79 -31.60
N GLU A 8 40.82 43.04 -31.46
CA GLU A 8 39.43 43.29 -30.92
C GLU A 8 38.37 42.73 -31.86
N TYR A 9 38.54 42.89 -33.20
CA TYR A 9 37.58 42.38 -34.17
C TYR A 9 37.57 40.84 -34.26
N ILE A 10 38.69 40.17 -34.07
CA ILE A 10 38.82 38.71 -34.01
C ILE A 10 38.20 38.15 -32.72
N ASN A 11 38.34 38.87 -31.59
CA ASN A 11 37.77 38.45 -30.32
C ASN A 11 36.22 38.67 -30.22
N GLN A 12 35.70 39.71 -30.91
CA GLN A 12 34.24 39.89 -30.98
C GLN A 12 33.56 38.86 -31.89
N SER A 13 34.20 38.49 -33.02
CA SER A 13 33.63 37.49 -33.94
C SER A 13 33.67 36.05 -33.43
N LYS A 14 34.46 35.75 -32.41
CA LYS A 14 34.50 34.41 -31.76
C LYS A 14 33.52 34.25 -30.60
N LYS A 15 33.00 35.34 -30.03
CA LYS A 15 32.05 35.28 -28.91
C LYS A 15 30.59 35.08 -29.31
N GLU A 16 30.18 35.56 -30.49
CA GLU A 16 28.78 35.47 -30.90
C GLU A 16 28.27 34.04 -31.25
N PRO A 17 29.04 33.13 -31.86
CA PRO A 17 28.53 31.81 -32.15
C PRO A 17 28.44 30.89 -30.92
N GLU A 18 29.28 31.05 -29.89
CA GLU A 18 29.22 30.24 -28.68
C GLU A 18 28.01 30.59 -27.82
N THR A 19 27.70 31.86 -27.65
CA THR A 19 26.51 32.32 -26.89
C THR A 19 25.19 31.93 -27.54
N LYS A 20 25.13 31.91 -28.87
CA LYS A 20 23.94 31.46 -29.60
C LYS A 20 23.70 29.95 -29.47
N LEU A 21 24.76 29.15 -29.45
CA LEU A 21 24.70 27.71 -29.29
C LEU A 21 24.34 27.32 -27.85
N GLU A 22 24.82 28.06 -26.85
CA GLU A 22 24.43 27.84 -25.43
C GLU A 22 22.99 28.22 -25.17
N VAL A 23 22.49 29.30 -25.76
CA VAL A 23 21.05 29.68 -25.64
C VAL A 23 20.16 28.64 -26.32
N GLN A 24 20.55 28.13 -27.51
CA GLN A 24 19.79 27.08 -28.18
C GLN A 24 19.79 25.74 -27.37
N LYS A 25 20.91 25.38 -26.76
CA LYS A 25 20.97 24.20 -25.88
C LYS A 25 20.06 24.35 -24.67
N ALA A 26 20.07 25.48 -24.00
CA ALA A 26 19.20 25.76 -22.84
C ALA A 26 17.71 25.80 -23.23
N GLU A 27 17.35 26.22 -24.41
CA GLU A 27 15.98 26.14 -24.93
C GLU A 27 15.56 24.71 -25.25
N ILE A 28 16.45 23.90 -25.81
CA ILE A 28 16.19 22.48 -26.09
C ILE A 28 15.99 21.70 -24.77
N GLU A 29 16.85 21.88 -23.76
CA GLU A 29 16.72 21.25 -22.46
C GLU A 29 15.38 21.61 -21.79
N LYS A 30 14.96 22.89 -21.87
CA LYS A 30 13.66 23.29 -21.33
C LYS A 30 12.47 22.66 -22.07
N VAL A 31 12.57 22.49 -23.36
CA VAL A 31 11.52 21.85 -24.17
C VAL A 31 11.48 20.32 -23.87
N GLU A 32 12.63 19.69 -23.73
CA GLU A 32 12.71 18.28 -23.32
C GLU A 32 12.13 18.04 -21.94
N GLU A 33 12.46 18.89 -20.97
CA GLU A 33 11.89 18.83 -19.60
C GLU A 33 10.36 19.03 -19.59
N GLN A 34 9.83 19.91 -20.44
CA GLN A 34 8.38 20.13 -20.59
C GLN A 34 7.69 18.95 -21.29
N ILE A 35 8.33 18.33 -22.26
CA ILE A 35 7.81 17.15 -22.97
C ILE A 35 7.77 15.96 -22.01
N ASP A 36 8.85 15.71 -21.27
CA ASP A 36 8.93 14.61 -20.30
C ASP A 36 7.89 14.77 -19.19
N SER A 37 7.70 15.99 -18.66
CA SER A 37 6.68 16.26 -17.66
C SER A 37 5.25 16.06 -18.19
N LYS A 38 5.01 16.38 -19.44
CA LYS A 38 3.71 16.21 -20.10
C LYS A 38 3.40 14.74 -20.39
N ILE A 39 4.40 13.99 -20.86
CA ILE A 39 4.30 12.53 -21.09
C ILE A 39 4.08 11.81 -19.77
N GLU A 40 4.80 12.21 -18.71
CA GLU A 40 4.63 11.60 -17.38
C GLU A 40 3.23 11.86 -16.81
N ASN A 41 2.68 13.05 -16.99
CA ASN A 41 1.32 13.38 -16.57
C ASN A 41 0.25 12.64 -17.38
N GLU A 42 0.42 12.47 -18.69
CA GLU A 42 -0.49 11.69 -19.54
C GLU A 42 -0.45 10.18 -19.18
N LEU A 43 0.74 9.62 -18.93
CA LEU A 43 0.90 8.24 -18.46
C LEU A 43 0.26 8.02 -17.07
N ILE A 44 0.38 9.00 -16.18
CA ILE A 44 -0.27 8.97 -14.86
C ILE A 44 -1.79 8.98 -15.03
N GLN A 45 -2.33 9.82 -15.90
CA GLN A 45 -3.78 9.92 -16.12
C GLN A 45 -4.33 8.62 -16.73
N VAL A 46 -3.67 8.05 -17.73
CA VAL A 46 -4.05 6.76 -18.34
C VAL A 46 -4.00 5.63 -17.31
N SER A 47 -2.99 5.60 -16.44
CA SER A 47 -2.88 4.59 -15.39
C SER A 47 -3.95 4.74 -14.30
N MET A 48 -4.37 5.97 -13.99
CA MET A 48 -5.47 6.25 -13.08
C MET A 48 -6.83 5.83 -13.66
N ASP A 49 -7.06 6.11 -14.93
CA ASP A 49 -8.30 5.75 -15.62
C ASP A 49 -8.44 4.22 -15.77
N GLU A 50 -7.34 3.49 -16.05
CA GLU A 50 -7.33 2.02 -16.04
C GLU A 50 -7.52 1.44 -14.63
N PHE A 51 -6.92 2.06 -13.62
CA PHE A 51 -7.09 1.66 -12.22
C PHE A 51 -8.53 1.84 -11.76
N ASP A 52 -9.18 2.97 -12.09
CA ASP A 52 -10.58 3.22 -11.75
C ASP A 52 -11.55 2.29 -12.48
N LYS A 53 -11.29 1.97 -13.75
CA LYS A 53 -12.07 0.97 -14.50
C LYS A 53 -11.93 -0.43 -13.90
N ASN A 54 -10.71 -0.85 -13.55
CA ASN A 54 -10.46 -2.15 -12.93
C ASN A 54 -11.08 -2.23 -11.53
N ASN A 55 -10.98 -1.19 -10.71
CA ASN A 55 -11.60 -1.11 -9.39
C ASN A 55 -13.15 -1.17 -9.48
N LYS A 56 -13.74 -0.54 -10.48
CA LYS A 56 -15.19 -0.56 -10.70
C LYS A 56 -15.68 -1.93 -11.17
N LEU A 57 -14.89 -2.62 -12.00
CA LEU A 57 -15.12 -4.00 -12.44
C LEU A 57 -14.92 -5.00 -11.30
N GLU A 58 -13.87 -4.84 -10.49
CA GLU A 58 -13.65 -5.69 -9.31
C GLU A 58 -14.73 -5.51 -8.25
N LYS A 59 -15.11 -4.27 -7.92
CA LYS A 59 -16.25 -4.01 -7.00
C LYS A 59 -17.55 -4.66 -7.48
N LYS A 60 -17.81 -4.63 -8.79
CA LYS A 60 -18.99 -5.27 -9.39
C LYS A 60 -18.90 -6.81 -9.38
N ASN A 61 -17.69 -7.35 -9.61
CA ASN A 61 -17.46 -8.80 -9.60
C ASN A 61 -17.44 -9.34 -8.16
N ILE A 62 -16.87 -8.59 -7.21
CA ILE A 62 -16.90 -8.91 -5.77
C ILE A 62 -18.34 -8.94 -5.27
N LYS A 63 -19.15 -7.92 -5.60
CA LYS A 63 -20.58 -7.90 -5.22
C LYS A 63 -21.33 -9.11 -5.78
N LYS A 64 -21.09 -9.45 -7.05
CA LYS A 64 -21.69 -10.62 -7.72
C LYS A 64 -21.18 -11.96 -7.18
N HIS A 65 -19.93 -12.02 -6.72
CA HIS A 65 -19.33 -13.21 -6.12
C HIS A 65 -19.79 -13.41 -4.67
N ILE A 66 -19.98 -12.33 -3.94
CA ILE A 66 -20.59 -12.33 -2.59
C ILE A 66 -22.04 -12.83 -2.71
N GLU A 67 -22.84 -12.26 -3.61
CA GLU A 67 -24.22 -12.68 -3.84
C GLU A 67 -24.36 -14.16 -4.29
N LYS A 68 -23.39 -14.73 -5.01
CA LYS A 68 -23.41 -16.11 -5.50
C LYS A 68 -22.86 -17.14 -4.50
N LYS A 69 -22.08 -16.72 -3.51
CA LYS A 69 -21.53 -17.58 -2.45
C LYS A 69 -22.46 -17.69 -1.25
N GLU A 70 -23.55 -16.96 -1.27
CA GLU A 70 -24.56 -16.90 -0.20
C GLU A 70 -25.54 -18.06 -0.15
N GLU A 71 -25.45 -19.04 -1.04
CA GLU A 71 -26.52 -20.06 -1.20
C GLU A 71 -26.23 -21.47 -0.63
N VAL A 72 -25.09 -21.72 0.00
CA VAL A 72 -24.83 -23.03 0.64
C VAL A 72 -23.99 -22.85 1.91
N ASP A 73 -24.61 -22.61 3.01
CA ASP A 73 -24.34 -23.19 4.33
C ASP A 73 -25.23 -22.49 5.38
N THR A 74 -25.66 -23.17 6.44
CA THR A 74 -26.41 -22.56 7.55
C THR A 74 -25.56 -21.45 8.15
N LYS A 75 -25.78 -20.22 7.65
CA LYS A 75 -24.91 -19.06 7.84
C LYS A 75 -24.93 -18.63 9.30
N LEU A 76 -23.79 -18.80 9.96
CA LEU A 76 -23.50 -18.08 11.19
C LEU A 76 -23.57 -16.57 10.91
N SER A 77 -24.42 -15.88 11.63
CA SER A 77 -24.53 -14.42 11.59
C SER A 77 -23.47 -13.80 12.50
N VAL A 78 -22.98 -12.63 12.16
CA VAL A 78 -22.10 -11.84 13.04
C VAL A 78 -22.75 -11.59 14.41
N ASN A 79 -24.09 -11.53 14.45
CA ASN A 79 -24.86 -11.39 15.70
C ASN A 79 -24.69 -12.58 16.67
N ASP A 80 -24.36 -13.76 16.15
CA ASP A 80 -24.18 -14.98 16.93
C ASP A 80 -22.76 -15.08 17.51
N PHE A 81 -21.84 -14.17 17.11
CA PHE A 81 -20.45 -14.24 17.54
C PHE A 81 -20.26 -13.64 18.93
N GLU A 82 -19.74 -14.44 19.85
CA GLU A 82 -19.27 -13.98 21.15
C GLU A 82 -17.87 -13.37 21.06
N GLN A 83 -17.01 -13.92 20.20
CA GLN A 83 -15.63 -13.50 20.02
C GLN A 83 -15.17 -13.85 18.61
N ILE A 84 -14.30 -13.02 18.04
CA ILE A 84 -13.53 -13.32 16.85
C ILE A 84 -12.06 -13.54 17.23
N ILE A 85 -11.44 -14.57 16.66
CA ILE A 85 -10.02 -14.88 16.83
C ILE A 85 -9.36 -14.93 15.45
N LEU A 86 -8.37 -14.07 15.24
CA LEU A 86 -7.52 -14.10 14.06
C LEU A 86 -6.23 -14.84 14.41
N GLU A 87 -6.01 -16.02 13.86
CA GLU A 87 -4.74 -16.74 14.00
C GLU A 87 -3.92 -16.58 12.73
N VAL A 88 -2.73 -15.99 12.86
CA VAL A 88 -1.80 -15.79 11.75
C VAL A 88 -0.58 -16.68 11.96
N ASP A 89 -0.37 -17.61 11.04
CA ASP A 89 0.81 -18.45 10.99
C ASP A 89 1.81 -17.89 9.96
N SER A 90 2.94 -17.43 10.47
CA SER A 90 4.00 -16.84 9.64
C SER A 90 4.86 -17.89 8.90
N ILE A 91 4.73 -19.16 9.21
CA ILE A 91 5.43 -20.25 8.51
C ILE A 91 4.65 -20.64 7.26
N THR A 92 3.33 -20.81 7.41
CA THR A 92 2.45 -21.22 6.31
C THR A 92 1.85 -20.07 5.53
N ASN A 93 2.05 -18.81 6.00
CA ASN A 93 1.46 -17.61 5.41
C ASN A 93 -0.08 -17.68 5.31
N LYS A 94 -0.71 -18.20 6.35
CA LYS A 94 -2.16 -18.33 6.45
C LYS A 94 -2.70 -17.54 7.64
N MET A 95 -3.90 -16.98 7.45
CA MET A 95 -4.71 -16.44 8.52
C MET A 95 -6.00 -17.24 8.60
N VAL A 96 -6.31 -17.76 9.77
CA VAL A 96 -7.57 -18.43 10.09
C VAL A 96 -8.41 -17.51 10.95
N VAL A 97 -9.60 -17.19 10.49
CA VAL A 97 -10.62 -16.49 11.27
C VAL A 97 -11.47 -17.53 11.98
N LYS A 98 -11.44 -17.53 13.29
CA LYS A 98 -12.30 -18.37 14.13
C LYS A 98 -13.31 -17.51 14.83
N VAL A 99 -14.50 -18.04 15.06
CA VAL A 99 -15.58 -17.39 15.81
C VAL A 99 -16.00 -18.28 16.97
N LYS A 100 -16.18 -17.67 18.11
CA LYS A 100 -16.81 -18.33 19.25
C LYS A 100 -18.31 -18.06 19.18
N VAL A 101 -19.09 -19.12 19.22
CA VAL A 101 -20.57 -19.14 19.29
C VAL A 101 -20.99 -20.06 20.42
N ASP A 102 -22.29 -20.10 20.76
CA ASP A 102 -22.84 -20.92 21.87
C ASP A 102 -22.33 -22.38 21.84
N ASP A 103 -22.21 -22.98 20.62
CA ASP A 103 -21.72 -24.35 20.39
C ASP A 103 -20.20 -24.52 20.51
N GLY A 104 -19.46 -23.44 20.78
CA GLY A 104 -18.01 -23.46 20.90
C GLY A 104 -17.27 -22.70 19.81
N LEU A 105 -16.00 -23.06 19.59
CA LEU A 105 -15.12 -22.39 18.64
C LEU A 105 -15.19 -23.07 17.26
N LYS A 106 -15.49 -22.28 16.21
CA LYS A 106 -15.59 -22.74 14.82
C LYS A 106 -14.65 -21.96 13.90
N GLU A 107 -14.07 -22.62 12.90
CA GLU A 107 -13.42 -21.94 11.78
C GLU A 107 -14.47 -21.27 10.92
N TYR A 108 -14.31 -19.98 10.67
CA TYR A 108 -15.24 -19.19 9.89
C TYR A 108 -14.71 -18.92 8.50
N LYS A 109 -13.42 -18.50 8.39
CA LYS A 109 -12.80 -18.16 7.12
C LYS A 109 -11.28 -18.30 7.16
N ASN A 110 -10.70 -18.54 5.98
CA ASN A 110 -9.26 -18.62 5.79
C ASN A 110 -8.80 -17.62 4.73
N PHE A 111 -7.66 -16.96 5.00
CA PHE A 111 -7.01 -16.06 4.07
C PHE A 111 -5.55 -16.45 3.85
N VAL A 112 -5.05 -16.24 2.63
CA VAL A 112 -3.63 -16.29 2.34
C VAL A 112 -3.05 -14.90 2.64
N VAL A 113 -1.97 -14.85 3.41
CA VAL A 113 -1.32 -13.61 3.81
C VAL A 113 0.16 -13.62 3.43
N SER A 114 0.80 -12.46 3.46
CA SER A 114 2.27 -12.37 3.47
C SER A 114 2.73 -11.84 4.80
N THR A 115 3.77 -12.46 5.35
CA THR A 115 4.36 -12.04 6.61
C THR A 115 5.78 -11.52 6.42
N ALA A 116 6.41 -11.08 7.48
CA ALA A 116 7.76 -10.53 7.45
C ALA A 116 8.79 -11.56 7.00
N LYS A 117 9.86 -11.08 6.35
CA LYS A 117 11.06 -11.86 6.03
C LYS A 117 11.58 -12.58 7.26
N LYS A 118 12.34 -13.66 7.04
CA LYS A 118 12.84 -14.53 8.12
C LYS A 118 13.74 -13.78 9.13
N ASP A 119 14.50 -12.81 8.66
CA ASP A 119 15.41 -11.98 9.44
C ASP A 119 14.74 -10.77 10.12
N VAL A 120 13.45 -10.55 9.85
CA VAL A 120 12.69 -9.44 10.44
C VAL A 120 11.96 -9.93 11.69
N LYS A 121 12.16 -9.22 12.80
CA LYS A 121 11.49 -9.50 14.08
C LYS A 121 9.98 -9.43 13.95
N LYS A 122 9.30 -10.48 14.39
CA LYS A 122 7.83 -10.57 14.43
C LYS A 122 7.36 -10.51 15.88
N PRO A 123 6.30 -9.77 16.18
CA PRO A 123 5.76 -9.71 17.55
C PRO A 123 4.82 -10.90 17.80
N LEU A 124 5.39 -12.09 17.98
CA LEU A 124 4.61 -13.31 18.25
C LEU A 124 3.79 -13.18 19.53
N GLY A 125 2.71 -13.97 19.61
CA GLY A 125 1.84 -14.05 20.78
C GLY A 125 0.48 -13.39 20.56
N GLU A 126 -0.16 -13.00 21.65
CA GLU A 126 -1.54 -12.50 21.66
C GLU A 126 -1.62 -10.98 21.70
N GLY A 127 -2.65 -10.44 21.05
CA GLY A 127 -3.00 -9.03 21.06
C GLY A 127 -4.45 -8.84 20.60
N THR A 128 -4.80 -7.59 20.34
CA THR A 128 -6.13 -7.19 19.88
C THR A 128 -6.02 -6.18 18.73
N ILE A 129 -7.15 -5.70 18.24
CA ILE A 129 -7.25 -4.66 17.22
C ILE A 129 -7.49 -3.32 17.91
N SER A 130 -6.70 -2.30 17.53
CA SER A 130 -6.86 -0.95 18.08
C SER A 130 -7.64 0.00 17.15
N LYS A 131 -7.55 -0.20 15.83
CA LYS A 131 -8.22 0.65 14.84
C LYS A 131 -8.30 -0.03 13.48
N ILE A 132 -9.42 0.20 12.78
CA ILE A 132 -9.61 -0.13 11.37
C ILE A 132 -9.71 1.18 10.58
N SER A 133 -9.10 1.22 9.41
CA SER A 133 -9.17 2.36 8.48
C SER A 133 -9.36 1.83 7.07
N LEU A 134 -10.42 2.25 6.42
CA LEU A 134 -10.64 2.04 4.98
C LEU A 134 -9.93 3.16 4.22
N ASP A 135 -9.48 2.89 3.02
CA ASP A 135 -8.76 3.83 2.16
C ASP A 135 -7.68 4.64 2.93
N PRO A 136 -6.75 3.95 3.61
CA PRO A 136 -5.86 4.60 4.55
C PRO A 136 -4.81 5.46 3.86
N VAL A 137 -4.50 6.62 4.43
CA VAL A 137 -3.27 7.33 4.11
C VAL A 137 -2.05 6.58 4.66
N TRP A 138 -0.92 6.70 3.99
CA TRP A 138 0.34 6.10 4.41
C TRP A 138 1.36 7.15 4.82
N TYR A 139 2.05 6.90 5.93
CA TYR A 139 3.15 7.71 6.42
C TYR A 139 4.44 6.89 6.26
N PRO A 140 5.21 7.07 5.17
CA PRO A 140 6.45 6.34 4.97
C PRO A 140 7.48 6.70 6.03
N THR A 141 8.20 5.68 6.53
CA THR A 141 9.32 5.90 7.46
C THR A 141 10.49 6.59 6.76
N GLU A 142 11.37 7.24 7.52
CA GLU A 142 12.56 7.87 6.93
C GLU A 142 13.44 6.87 6.19
N ASP A 143 13.54 5.64 6.67
CA ASP A 143 14.32 4.59 5.97
C ASP A 143 13.64 4.18 4.65
N THR A 144 12.32 4.16 4.62
CA THR A 144 11.58 3.95 3.38
C THR A 144 11.83 5.10 2.40
N LYS A 145 11.72 6.36 2.83
CA LYS A 145 12.01 7.53 2.00
C LYS A 145 13.44 7.51 1.46
N LYS A 146 14.44 7.18 2.31
CA LYS A 146 15.84 7.02 1.87
C LYS A 146 15.99 5.95 0.79
N THR A 147 15.28 4.82 0.93
CA THR A 147 15.31 3.74 -0.06
C THR A 147 14.72 4.17 -1.39
N PHE A 148 13.65 4.95 -1.38
CA PHE A 148 13.03 5.49 -2.58
C PHE A 148 13.89 6.58 -3.24
N ARG A 149 14.50 7.47 -2.46
CA ARG A 149 15.46 8.48 -2.97
C ARG A 149 16.63 7.86 -3.73
N LYS A 150 17.14 6.71 -3.28
CA LYS A 150 18.19 5.96 -4.01
C LYS A 150 17.72 5.47 -5.39
N LYS A 151 16.41 5.42 -5.63
CA LYS A 151 15.79 5.05 -6.91
C LYS A 151 15.29 6.27 -7.68
N GLY A 152 15.66 7.48 -7.26
CA GLY A 152 15.21 8.73 -7.89
C GLY A 152 13.77 9.13 -7.57
N ILE A 153 13.14 8.53 -6.55
CA ILE A 153 11.75 8.78 -6.19
C ILE A 153 11.70 9.53 -4.86
N GLU A 154 11.13 10.74 -4.85
CA GLU A 154 10.88 11.48 -3.63
C GLU A 154 9.44 11.21 -3.14
N LEU A 155 9.35 10.54 -1.98
CA LEU A 155 8.05 10.26 -1.36
C LEU A 155 7.61 11.43 -0.47
N PRO A 156 6.35 11.89 -0.57
CA PRO A 156 5.81 12.87 0.36
C PRO A 156 5.73 12.30 1.79
N SER A 157 5.66 13.19 2.78
CA SER A 157 5.50 12.78 4.18
C SER A 157 4.18 12.06 4.45
N VAL A 158 3.16 12.37 3.65
CA VAL A 158 1.84 11.73 3.68
C VAL A 158 1.51 11.30 2.26
N VAL A 159 1.34 10.01 2.06
CA VAL A 159 0.93 9.42 0.77
C VAL A 159 -0.59 9.17 0.85
N PRO A 160 -1.41 9.86 0.05
CA PRO A 160 -2.86 9.71 0.10
C PRO A 160 -3.33 8.31 -0.32
N SER A 161 -4.58 7.98 -0.01
CA SER A 161 -5.23 6.78 -0.52
C SER A 161 -5.29 6.80 -2.05
N GLY A 162 -5.16 5.64 -2.68
CA GLY A 162 -5.15 5.51 -4.14
C GLY A 162 -3.86 5.96 -4.83
N HIS A 163 -2.93 6.56 -4.12
CA HIS A 163 -1.66 6.97 -4.72
C HIS A 163 -0.79 5.76 -5.10
N LYS A 164 -0.13 5.81 -6.26
CA LYS A 164 0.73 4.73 -6.82
C LYS A 164 1.80 4.18 -5.86
N TYR A 165 2.15 4.92 -4.83
CA TYR A 165 3.11 4.50 -3.80
C TYR A 165 2.47 4.30 -2.43
N ASN A 166 1.15 4.23 -2.31
CA ASN A 166 0.52 3.92 -1.04
C ASN A 166 0.50 2.42 -0.79
N PHE A 167 1.48 1.93 -0.04
CA PHE A 167 1.64 0.50 0.24
C PHE A 167 0.63 -0.07 1.25
N MET A 168 -0.28 0.75 1.78
CA MET A 168 -1.30 0.25 2.72
C MET A 168 -2.47 -0.46 2.02
N GLY A 169 -2.64 -0.25 0.71
CA GLY A 169 -3.75 -0.84 -0.04
C GLY A 169 -5.11 -0.31 0.40
N ALA A 170 -6.15 -1.12 0.23
CA ALA A 170 -7.54 -0.71 0.41
C ALA A 170 -8.00 -0.58 1.86
N ALA A 171 -7.35 -1.28 2.80
CA ALA A 171 -7.65 -1.16 4.23
C ALA A 171 -6.41 -1.40 5.09
N LYS A 172 -6.47 -0.89 6.33
CA LYS A 172 -5.43 -1.03 7.34
C LYS A 172 -6.06 -1.32 8.70
N ILE A 173 -5.63 -2.40 9.36
CA ILE A 173 -6.06 -2.86 10.67
C ILE A 173 -4.85 -2.77 11.60
N ASN A 174 -4.88 -1.85 12.55
CA ASN A 174 -3.81 -1.66 13.52
C ASN A 174 -3.94 -2.67 14.66
N LEU A 175 -2.85 -3.34 15.00
CA LEU A 175 -2.78 -4.30 16.09
C LEU A 175 -2.15 -3.69 17.34
N THR A 176 -2.45 -4.24 18.50
CA THR A 176 -1.82 -3.83 19.76
C THR A 176 -0.44 -4.48 19.98
N HIS A 177 -0.05 -5.41 19.14
CA HIS A 177 1.30 -6.01 19.13
C HIS A 177 2.38 -4.95 18.98
N LYS A 178 3.45 -5.08 19.76
CA LYS A 178 4.56 -4.12 19.76
C LYS A 178 5.81 -4.71 19.11
N VAL A 179 6.44 -3.92 18.26
CA VAL A 179 7.79 -4.17 17.75
C VAL A 179 8.69 -3.10 18.32
N ASP A 180 9.70 -3.50 19.10
CA ASP A 180 10.64 -2.59 19.79
C ASP A 180 9.93 -1.49 20.59
N GLY A 181 8.87 -1.88 21.32
CA GLY A 181 8.04 -1.01 22.16
C GLY A 181 7.05 -0.12 21.40
N LYS A 182 7.01 -0.15 20.07
CA LYS A 182 6.14 0.69 19.22
C LYS A 182 4.93 -0.09 18.70
N ASN A 183 3.75 0.55 18.74
CA ASN A 183 2.50 0.01 18.17
C ASN A 183 2.43 0.25 16.66
N THR A 184 3.35 -0.34 15.91
CA THR A 184 3.46 -0.14 14.46
C THR A 184 3.06 -1.38 13.66
N TYR A 185 2.68 -2.47 14.31
CA TYR A 185 2.33 -3.72 13.66
C TYR A 185 0.88 -3.69 13.18
N ARG A 186 0.64 -4.17 11.97
CA ARG A 186 -0.67 -4.05 11.32
C ARG A 186 -0.91 -5.12 10.26
N ILE A 187 -2.18 -5.35 9.95
CA ILE A 187 -2.65 -6.04 8.77
C ILE A 187 -3.08 -4.98 7.76
N HIS A 188 -2.69 -5.11 6.49
CA HIS A 188 -3.08 -4.14 5.46
C HIS A 188 -3.10 -4.75 4.06
N GLY A 189 -3.74 -4.08 3.11
CA GLY A 189 -3.70 -4.44 1.70
C GLY A 189 -2.31 -4.27 1.07
N THR A 190 -2.23 -4.34 -0.23
CA THR A 190 -0.95 -4.23 -0.95
C THR A 190 -1.16 -3.65 -2.35
N LEU A 191 -0.13 -2.98 -2.90
CA LEU A 191 -0.05 -2.64 -4.32
C LEU A 191 0.40 -3.82 -5.19
N ASN A 192 1.03 -4.84 -4.60
CA ASN A 192 1.54 -6.00 -5.33
C ASN A 192 1.00 -7.31 -4.75
N GLU A 193 -0.14 -7.74 -5.27
CA GLU A 193 -0.80 -8.97 -4.83
C GLU A 193 -0.05 -10.25 -5.22
N LYS A 194 0.90 -10.16 -6.18
CA LYS A 194 1.73 -11.32 -6.59
C LYS A 194 2.64 -11.82 -5.46
N THR A 195 2.89 -10.97 -4.45
CA THR A 195 3.71 -11.35 -3.29
C THR A 195 2.91 -11.97 -2.15
N ILE A 196 1.58 -12.06 -2.27
CA ILE A 196 0.75 -12.69 -1.25
C ILE A 196 1.02 -14.20 -1.21
N GLY A 197 1.19 -14.75 0.00
CA GLY A 197 1.60 -16.13 0.23
C GLY A 197 3.11 -16.31 0.46
N THR A 198 3.88 -15.21 0.51
CA THR A 198 5.33 -15.25 0.71
C THR A 198 5.79 -14.50 1.96
N ASN A 199 7.02 -14.76 2.41
CA ASN A 199 7.66 -14.04 3.52
C ASN A 199 8.52 -12.89 3.01
N GLU A 200 7.88 -11.87 2.38
CA GLU A 200 8.60 -10.75 1.76
C GLU A 200 8.25 -9.38 2.36
N SER A 201 7.39 -9.32 3.40
CA SER A 201 7.06 -8.04 4.00
C SER A 201 8.23 -7.46 4.81
N ALA A 202 8.26 -6.14 4.93
CA ALA A 202 9.23 -5.42 5.77
C ALA A 202 8.83 -5.42 7.26
N GLY A 203 7.80 -6.19 7.66
CA GLY A 203 7.36 -6.29 9.04
C GLY A 203 5.88 -6.63 9.18
N CYS A 204 5.00 -5.88 8.51
CA CYS A 204 3.55 -6.02 8.64
C CYS A 204 2.99 -7.26 7.90
N ILE A 205 1.76 -7.63 8.24
CA ILE A 205 1.00 -8.67 7.54
C ILE A 205 0.30 -8.03 6.34
N ARG A 206 0.50 -8.60 5.14
CA ARG A 206 -0.15 -8.13 3.91
C ARG A 206 -1.21 -9.11 3.45
N MET A 207 -2.30 -8.57 2.90
CA MET A 207 -3.40 -9.31 2.30
C MET A 207 -3.69 -8.79 0.90
N LYS A 208 -4.41 -9.55 0.07
CA LYS A 208 -5.04 -8.98 -1.11
C LYS A 208 -6.00 -7.87 -0.70
N ASN A 209 -6.20 -6.89 -1.58
CA ASN A 209 -7.10 -5.77 -1.27
C ASN A 209 -8.55 -6.23 -1.06
N SER A 210 -9.04 -7.18 -1.85
CA SER A 210 -10.34 -7.82 -1.63
C SER A 210 -10.47 -8.46 -0.26
N ASP A 211 -9.45 -9.22 0.15
CA ASP A 211 -9.46 -10.01 1.39
C ASP A 211 -9.40 -9.09 2.63
N VAL A 212 -8.57 -8.03 2.59
CA VAL A 212 -8.50 -7.08 3.71
C VAL A 212 -9.76 -6.24 3.85
N LEU A 213 -10.45 -5.92 2.74
CA LEU A 213 -11.74 -5.25 2.77
C LEU A 213 -12.82 -6.16 3.38
N GLU A 214 -12.86 -7.42 2.98
CA GLU A 214 -13.79 -8.40 3.55
C GLU A 214 -13.54 -8.61 5.04
N LEU A 215 -12.29 -8.75 5.45
CA LEU A 215 -11.93 -8.85 6.86
C LEU A 215 -12.31 -7.58 7.62
N ALA A 216 -12.04 -6.39 7.06
CA ALA A 216 -12.38 -5.12 7.69
C ALA A 216 -13.90 -4.93 7.85
N SER A 217 -14.69 -5.37 6.86
CA SER A 217 -16.17 -5.35 6.96
C SER A 217 -16.65 -6.24 8.11
N LEU A 218 -16.23 -7.51 8.14
CA LEU A 218 -16.56 -8.44 9.20
C LEU A 218 -16.25 -7.88 10.60
N LEU A 219 -15.06 -7.28 10.75
CA LEU A 219 -14.61 -6.74 12.02
C LEU A 219 -15.35 -5.45 12.42
N ASN A 220 -15.75 -4.61 11.47
CA ASN A 220 -16.59 -3.44 11.74
C ASN A 220 -17.99 -3.86 12.15
N ASP A 221 -18.63 -4.78 11.41
CA ASP A 221 -19.96 -5.32 11.74
C ASP A 221 -19.96 -5.94 13.15
N PHE A 222 -18.88 -6.66 13.51
CA PHE A 222 -18.72 -7.20 14.86
C PHE A 222 -18.52 -6.10 15.92
N ALA A 223 -17.76 -5.06 15.59
CA ALA A 223 -17.48 -3.95 16.51
C ALA A 223 -18.72 -3.10 16.81
N ASP A 224 -19.67 -3.03 15.87
CA ASP A 224 -20.96 -2.35 16.08
C ASP A 224 -21.84 -3.06 17.14
N ILE A 225 -21.62 -4.37 17.34
CA ILE A 225 -22.39 -5.19 18.30
C ILE A 225 -21.62 -5.37 19.62
N LYS A 226 -20.32 -5.57 19.55
CA LYS A 226 -19.46 -5.88 20.70
C LYS A 226 -18.38 -4.81 20.88
N SER A 227 -17.13 -5.09 20.53
CA SER A 227 -15.99 -4.17 20.58
C SER A 227 -14.81 -4.77 19.82
N LEU A 228 -13.98 -3.94 19.20
CA LEU A 228 -12.70 -4.38 18.61
C LEU A 228 -11.76 -5.03 19.64
N ASN A 229 -11.84 -4.64 20.90
CA ASN A 229 -11.05 -5.26 21.97
C ASN A 229 -11.44 -6.72 22.26
N SER A 230 -12.64 -7.14 21.85
CA SER A 230 -13.08 -8.54 21.92
C SER A 230 -12.53 -9.40 20.78
N VAL A 231 -11.87 -8.79 19.79
CA VAL A 231 -11.19 -9.51 18.73
C VAL A 231 -9.79 -9.88 19.21
N LYS A 232 -9.53 -11.18 19.37
CA LYS A 232 -8.21 -11.69 19.71
C LYS A 232 -7.38 -11.88 18.44
N VAL A 233 -6.12 -11.50 18.46
CA VAL A 233 -5.18 -11.73 17.37
C VAL A 233 -3.99 -12.52 17.90
N ILE A 234 -3.74 -13.69 17.32
CA ILE A 234 -2.67 -14.62 17.71
C ILE A 234 -1.68 -14.72 16.54
N LEU A 235 -0.44 -14.34 16.80
CA LEU A 235 0.66 -14.43 15.84
C LEU A 235 1.59 -15.60 16.20
N LYS A 236 1.79 -16.51 15.25
CA LYS A 236 2.60 -17.75 15.40
C LYS A 236 3.77 -17.76 14.44
#